data_e7b5868cc9cf824ea7add0d956827846
#
_entry.id   e7b5868cc9cf824ea7add0d956827846
#
_cell.length_a   1.000
_cell.length_b   1.000
_cell.length_c   1.000
_cell.angle_alpha   90.00
_cell.angle_beta   90.00
_cell.angle_gamma   90.00
#
_symmetry.space_group_name_H-M   'P 1'
#
loop_
_entity.id
_entity.type
_entity.pdbx_description
1 polymer ?
#
loop_
_entity_poly.entity_id
_entity_poly.type
_entity_poly.pdbx_seq_one_letter_code
_entity_poly.pdbx_strand_id
1 'polypeptide(L)'
;MPEPLRHYDRLAGKVAIVTGAGAEGDDIGIGRSIALLMGAEGARIVCADLDLARAQATAERIEANGGNALAVDGDVADPAVCARLVDAAVTAFGRLDILVNNVGISGPATLETMTLDQWNRTMTTNLTSAMLMSQAAVPHLARNGGGSIVNISSLAGIRAMGAIAYGPSKAAMAQLSREIGVLHGRDGIRVNTVAPGHVMTPHAARYMSDEMREMRRRVSPLGIEGDAWDVAQAVLFLASDEARFVNGVELAVDGGVVGIGPLAGHALIVER
;
A
#
# COMPACT_ATOMS: atom_id res chain seq x y z
N MET A 1 17.16 -7.14 15.14
CA MET A 1 15.70 -7.38 14.99
C MET A 1 15.00 -6.22 15.63
N PRO A 2 13.98 -5.58 14.99
CA PRO A 2 13.18 -4.59 15.68
C PRO A 2 12.53 -5.26 16.92
N GLU A 3 12.33 -4.47 17.97
CA GLU A 3 11.62 -4.91 19.19
C GLU A 3 10.28 -5.57 18.80
N PRO A 4 9.79 -6.53 19.63
CA PRO A 4 8.50 -7.14 19.38
C PRO A 4 7.45 -6.02 19.27
N LEU A 5 6.59 -6.12 18.24
CA LEU A 5 5.51 -5.17 18.00
C LEU A 5 4.70 -5.01 19.30
N ARG A 6 4.64 -3.79 19.84
CA ARG A 6 3.78 -3.50 20.99
C ARG A 6 2.34 -3.50 20.50
N HIS A 7 1.49 -4.29 21.12
CA HIS A 7 0.06 -4.33 20.82
C HIS A 7 -0.63 -3.15 21.50
N TYR A 8 -1.21 -2.27 20.70
CA TYR A 8 -1.99 -1.12 21.20
C TYR A 8 -3.49 -1.27 20.91
N ASP A 9 -3.90 -2.36 20.26
CA ASP A 9 -5.30 -2.67 19.89
C ASP A 9 -6.00 -1.57 19.05
N ARG A 10 -5.24 -0.81 18.27
CA ARG A 10 -5.74 0.33 17.47
C ARG A 10 -6.77 -0.08 16.42
N LEU A 11 -6.77 -1.36 16.03
CA LEU A 11 -7.69 -1.97 15.07
C LEU A 11 -8.49 -3.11 15.68
N ALA A 12 -8.63 -3.17 17.02
CA ALA A 12 -9.36 -4.22 17.70
C ALA A 12 -10.78 -4.39 17.12
N GLY A 13 -11.12 -5.63 16.72
CA GLY A 13 -12.42 -5.98 16.17
C GLY A 13 -12.67 -5.55 14.72
N LYS A 14 -11.76 -4.82 14.07
CA LYS A 14 -11.83 -4.46 12.65
C LYS A 14 -11.44 -5.66 11.76
N VAL A 15 -11.95 -5.67 10.55
CA VAL A 15 -11.61 -6.63 9.49
C VAL A 15 -10.98 -5.87 8.32
N ALA A 16 -9.82 -6.30 7.87
CA ALA A 16 -9.08 -5.67 6.80
C ALA A 16 -8.76 -6.64 5.65
N ILE A 17 -8.88 -6.16 4.42
CA ILE A 17 -8.30 -6.82 3.25
C ILE A 17 -7.02 -6.06 2.88
N VAL A 18 -5.91 -6.79 2.73
CA VAL A 18 -4.64 -6.26 2.22
C VAL A 18 -4.29 -6.97 0.93
N THR A 19 -4.29 -6.23 -0.20
CA THR A 19 -3.92 -6.79 -1.50
C THR A 19 -2.40 -6.74 -1.73
N GLY A 20 -1.84 -7.76 -2.38
CA GLY A 20 -0.39 -7.91 -2.50
C GLY A 20 0.27 -8.11 -1.14
N ALA A 21 -0.38 -8.86 -0.24
CA ALA A 21 0.09 -9.14 1.11
C ALA A 21 1.18 -10.22 1.17
N GLY A 22 1.41 -10.93 0.08
CA GLY A 22 2.47 -11.94 -0.04
C GLY A 22 3.86 -11.33 -0.23
N ALA A 23 4.87 -12.13 0.06
CA ALA A 23 6.26 -11.85 -0.28
C ALA A 23 7.02 -13.16 -0.47
N GLU A 24 8.18 -13.11 -1.11
CA GLU A 24 9.01 -14.29 -1.34
C GLU A 24 9.74 -14.69 -0.04
N GLY A 25 9.67 -15.96 0.33
CA GLY A 25 10.35 -16.47 1.51
C GLY A 25 10.08 -15.63 2.77
N ASP A 26 11.16 -15.24 3.45
CA ASP A 26 11.13 -14.43 4.66
C ASP A 26 11.12 -12.90 4.41
N ASP A 27 11.12 -12.50 3.16
CA ASP A 27 11.14 -11.10 2.76
C ASP A 27 9.97 -10.29 3.37
N ILE A 28 10.25 -9.06 3.77
CA ILE A 28 9.24 -8.10 4.26
C ILE A 28 9.02 -7.03 3.20
N GLY A 29 8.04 -7.27 2.32
CA GLY A 29 7.53 -6.25 1.41
C GLY A 29 6.50 -5.34 2.10
N ILE A 30 6.10 -4.25 1.42
CA ILE A 30 5.14 -3.28 1.96
C ILE A 30 3.80 -3.96 2.31
N GLY A 31 3.23 -4.79 1.43
CA GLY A 31 1.95 -5.44 1.71
C GLY A 31 2.02 -6.40 2.91
N ARG A 32 3.11 -7.19 3.01
CA ARG A 32 3.32 -8.10 4.15
C ARG A 32 3.50 -7.32 5.46
N SER A 33 4.30 -6.24 5.48
CA SER A 33 4.50 -5.43 6.68
C SER A 33 3.19 -4.78 7.15
N ILE A 34 2.35 -4.30 6.23
CA ILE A 34 1.03 -3.76 6.53
C ILE A 34 0.14 -4.84 7.18
N ALA A 35 0.04 -6.02 6.56
CA ALA A 35 -0.79 -7.11 7.06
C ALA A 35 -0.36 -7.58 8.45
N LEU A 36 0.96 -7.75 8.66
CA LEU A 36 1.53 -8.13 9.95
C LEU A 36 1.27 -7.08 11.04
N LEU A 37 1.51 -5.80 10.73
CA LEU A 37 1.31 -4.72 11.69
C LEU A 37 -0.17 -4.56 12.06
N MET A 38 -1.06 -4.56 11.07
CA MET A 38 -2.50 -4.45 11.33
C MET A 38 -3.04 -5.65 12.12
N GLY A 39 -2.52 -6.87 11.85
CA GLY A 39 -2.84 -8.06 12.65
C GLY A 39 -2.37 -7.94 14.09
N ALA A 40 -1.16 -7.42 14.33
CA ALA A 40 -0.62 -7.15 15.66
C ALA A 40 -1.42 -6.08 16.42
N GLU A 41 -2.09 -5.17 15.72
CA GLU A 41 -2.97 -4.13 16.27
C GLU A 41 -4.44 -4.58 16.40
N GLY A 42 -4.68 -5.90 16.33
CA GLY A 42 -5.98 -6.51 16.66
C GLY A 42 -6.96 -6.64 15.49
N ALA A 43 -6.54 -6.33 14.25
CA ALA A 43 -7.38 -6.57 13.07
C ALA A 43 -7.37 -8.04 12.66
N ARG A 44 -8.50 -8.53 12.13
CA ARG A 44 -8.59 -9.79 11.38
C ARG A 44 -8.27 -9.51 9.92
N ILE A 45 -7.32 -10.24 9.34
CA ILE A 45 -6.73 -9.89 8.05
C ILE A 45 -7.10 -10.92 6.96
N VAL A 46 -7.60 -10.44 5.83
CA VAL A 46 -7.58 -11.20 4.58
C VAL A 46 -6.30 -10.81 3.83
N CYS A 47 -5.35 -11.73 3.80
CA CYS A 47 -4.12 -11.63 3.02
C CYS A 47 -4.41 -12.05 1.59
N ALA A 48 -4.53 -11.09 0.66
CA ALA A 48 -4.77 -11.36 -0.76
C ALA A 48 -3.49 -11.22 -1.57
N ASP A 49 -3.19 -12.21 -2.40
CA ASP A 49 -2.05 -12.17 -3.31
C ASP A 49 -2.36 -12.97 -4.59
N LEU A 50 -1.64 -12.73 -5.67
CA LEU A 50 -1.73 -13.55 -6.88
C LEU A 50 -1.25 -14.99 -6.63
N ASP A 51 -0.31 -15.16 -5.71
CA ASP A 51 0.28 -16.43 -5.28
C ASP A 51 -0.25 -16.81 -3.88
N LEU A 52 -1.08 -17.86 -3.84
CA LEU A 52 -1.68 -18.35 -2.59
C LEU A 52 -0.63 -18.72 -1.54
N ALA A 53 0.48 -19.34 -1.92
CA ALA A 53 1.51 -19.76 -0.97
C ALA A 53 2.17 -18.55 -0.29
N ARG A 54 2.36 -17.45 -1.02
CA ARG A 54 2.88 -16.20 -0.46
C ARG A 54 1.87 -15.52 0.48
N ALA A 55 0.59 -15.53 0.14
CA ALA A 55 -0.48 -15.05 1.02
C ALA A 55 -0.56 -15.89 2.29
N GLN A 56 -0.51 -17.22 2.16
CA GLN A 56 -0.56 -18.18 3.25
C GLN A 56 0.60 -17.98 4.23
N ALA A 57 1.83 -17.82 3.74
CA ALA A 57 2.99 -17.55 4.59
C ALA A 57 2.85 -16.26 5.41
N THR A 58 2.14 -15.26 4.92
CA THR A 58 1.83 -14.05 5.68
C THR A 58 0.74 -14.30 6.72
N ALA A 59 -0.33 -15.01 6.37
CA ALA A 59 -1.40 -15.37 7.29
C ALA A 59 -0.87 -16.21 8.46
N GLU A 60 -0.06 -17.23 8.20
CA GLU A 60 0.58 -18.07 9.22
C GLU A 60 1.43 -17.26 10.20
N ARG A 61 2.14 -16.23 9.73
CA ARG A 61 2.91 -15.34 10.61
C ARG A 61 2.00 -14.49 11.51
N ILE A 62 0.86 -14.03 11.00
CA ILE A 62 -0.14 -13.31 11.81
C ILE A 62 -0.68 -14.24 12.89
N GLU A 63 -1.05 -15.46 12.53
CA GLU A 63 -1.59 -16.47 13.46
C GLU A 63 -0.57 -16.90 14.51
N ALA A 64 0.69 -17.10 14.11
CA ALA A 64 1.80 -17.43 15.03
C ALA A 64 2.04 -16.33 16.09
N ASN A 65 1.66 -15.08 15.79
CA ASN A 65 1.71 -13.97 16.74
C ASN A 65 0.37 -13.72 17.47
N GLY A 66 -0.57 -14.67 17.40
CA GLY A 66 -1.85 -14.61 18.13
C GLY A 66 -2.94 -13.80 17.42
N GLY A 67 -2.73 -13.34 16.19
CA GLY A 67 -3.74 -12.70 15.36
C GLY A 67 -4.63 -13.68 14.62
N ASN A 68 -5.55 -13.16 13.79
CA ASN A 68 -6.44 -13.96 12.96
C ASN A 68 -6.28 -13.54 11.50
N ALA A 69 -6.01 -14.49 10.63
CA ALA A 69 -5.83 -14.22 9.22
C ALA A 69 -6.42 -15.30 8.31
N LEU A 70 -6.72 -14.92 7.08
CA LEU A 70 -7.18 -15.78 6.00
C LEU A 70 -6.38 -15.46 4.74
N ALA A 71 -5.79 -16.45 4.10
CA ALA A 71 -5.15 -16.29 2.81
C ALA A 71 -6.13 -16.55 1.67
N VAL A 72 -6.14 -15.67 0.67
CA VAL A 72 -6.97 -15.82 -0.54
C VAL A 72 -6.13 -15.40 -1.75
N ASP A 73 -6.09 -16.26 -2.78
CA ASP A 73 -5.43 -15.94 -4.04
C ASP A 73 -6.31 -15.15 -5.00
N GLY A 74 -5.71 -14.54 -5.99
CA GLY A 74 -6.38 -14.04 -7.17
C GLY A 74 -5.84 -12.73 -7.72
N ASP A 75 -6.15 -12.48 -8.98
CA ASP A 75 -5.80 -11.24 -9.67
C ASP A 75 -6.86 -10.18 -9.39
N VAL A 76 -6.50 -9.16 -8.63
CA VAL A 76 -7.38 -8.02 -8.31
C VAL A 76 -7.71 -7.12 -9.52
N ALA A 77 -7.17 -7.42 -10.70
CA ALA A 77 -7.62 -6.85 -11.96
C ALA A 77 -8.89 -7.54 -12.52
N ASP A 78 -9.33 -8.65 -11.91
CA ASP A 78 -10.57 -9.34 -12.23
C ASP A 78 -11.69 -8.95 -11.26
N PRO A 79 -12.81 -8.37 -11.72
CA PRO A 79 -13.94 -7.99 -10.88
C PRO A 79 -14.54 -9.16 -10.07
N ALA A 80 -14.54 -10.36 -10.61
CA ALA A 80 -15.06 -11.56 -9.93
C ALA A 80 -14.16 -11.95 -8.74
N VAL A 81 -12.85 -11.79 -8.89
CA VAL A 81 -11.89 -11.98 -7.78
C VAL A 81 -12.10 -10.91 -6.70
N CYS A 82 -12.29 -9.65 -7.09
CA CYS A 82 -12.55 -8.57 -6.12
C CYS A 82 -13.80 -8.86 -5.27
N ALA A 83 -14.89 -9.30 -5.89
CA ALA A 83 -16.10 -9.70 -5.19
C ALA A 83 -15.83 -10.89 -4.24
N ARG A 84 -15.12 -11.93 -4.71
CA ARG A 84 -14.77 -13.11 -3.91
C ARG A 84 -13.90 -12.76 -2.69
N LEU A 85 -12.98 -11.82 -2.81
CA LEU A 85 -12.14 -11.35 -1.69
C LEU A 85 -12.98 -10.68 -0.60
N VAL A 86 -13.93 -9.85 -1.01
CA VAL A 86 -14.85 -9.18 -0.07
C VAL A 86 -15.80 -10.19 0.57
N ASP A 87 -16.36 -11.13 -0.20
CA ASP A 87 -17.20 -12.19 0.31
C ASP A 87 -16.46 -13.10 1.29
N ALA A 88 -15.18 -13.40 1.04
CA ALA A 88 -14.34 -14.17 1.95
C ALA A 88 -14.17 -13.45 3.30
N ALA A 89 -13.91 -12.14 3.30
CA ALA A 89 -13.83 -11.35 4.53
C ALA A 89 -15.13 -11.37 5.33
N VAL A 90 -16.27 -11.15 4.65
CA VAL A 90 -17.59 -11.13 5.28
C VAL A 90 -18.00 -12.51 5.79
N THR A 91 -17.72 -13.56 5.03
CA THR A 91 -18.07 -14.94 5.43
C THR A 91 -17.22 -15.39 6.61
N ALA A 92 -15.92 -15.14 6.61
CA ALA A 92 -15.03 -15.59 7.68
C ALA A 92 -15.15 -14.75 8.95
N PHE A 93 -15.34 -13.43 8.81
CA PHE A 93 -15.20 -12.48 9.91
C PHE A 93 -16.45 -11.62 10.18
N GLY A 94 -17.51 -11.76 9.37
CA GLY A 94 -18.81 -11.12 9.57
C GLY A 94 -18.90 -9.66 9.08
N ARG A 95 -17.80 -9.03 8.68
CA ARG A 95 -17.75 -7.60 8.28
C ARG A 95 -16.53 -7.27 7.42
N LEU A 96 -16.49 -6.06 6.88
CA LEU A 96 -15.31 -5.45 6.29
C LEU A 96 -15.24 -3.99 6.74
N ASP A 97 -14.10 -3.56 7.29
CA ASP A 97 -13.88 -2.20 7.78
C ASP A 97 -12.78 -1.45 7.05
N ILE A 98 -11.80 -2.18 6.53
CA ILE A 98 -10.59 -1.59 5.96
C ILE A 98 -10.23 -2.32 4.67
N LEU A 99 -9.90 -1.53 3.63
CA LEU A 99 -9.30 -2.03 2.40
C LEU A 99 -7.94 -1.34 2.18
N VAL A 100 -6.89 -2.13 1.98
CA VAL A 100 -5.58 -1.62 1.56
C VAL A 100 -5.26 -2.11 0.15
N ASN A 101 -5.26 -1.19 -0.82
CA ASN A 101 -4.86 -1.44 -2.20
C ASN A 101 -3.35 -1.20 -2.34
N ASN A 102 -2.56 -2.28 -2.25
CA ASN A 102 -1.11 -2.20 -2.30
C ASN A 102 -0.53 -2.79 -3.60
N VAL A 103 -1.29 -3.52 -4.39
CA VAL A 103 -0.79 -4.12 -5.63
C VAL A 103 -0.27 -3.05 -6.59
N GLY A 104 0.90 -3.31 -7.19
CA GLY A 104 1.46 -2.45 -8.20
C GLY A 104 2.70 -3.03 -8.88
N ILE A 105 2.87 -2.69 -10.14
CA ILE A 105 4.03 -3.05 -10.96
C ILE A 105 4.67 -1.81 -11.57
N SER A 106 5.95 -1.88 -11.82
CA SER A 106 6.72 -0.93 -12.62
C SER A 106 7.55 -1.68 -13.65
N GLY A 107 8.07 -0.98 -14.64
CA GLY A 107 8.96 -1.58 -15.64
C GLY A 107 9.87 -0.52 -16.27
N PRO A 108 11.04 -0.92 -16.77
CA PRO A 108 11.96 -0.04 -17.47
C PRO A 108 11.46 0.17 -18.90
N ALA A 109 10.84 1.32 -19.16
CA ALA A 109 10.50 1.74 -20.52
C ALA A 109 10.59 3.26 -20.61
N THR A 110 11.13 3.75 -21.73
CA THR A 110 11.08 5.16 -22.11
C THR A 110 9.82 5.42 -22.95
N LEU A 111 9.55 6.67 -23.27
CA LEU A 111 8.42 7.01 -24.16
C LEU A 111 8.54 6.31 -25.51
N GLU A 112 9.75 6.21 -26.05
CA GLU A 112 10.02 5.61 -27.36
C GLU A 112 9.88 4.08 -27.37
N THR A 113 10.12 3.43 -26.23
CA THR A 113 10.11 1.96 -26.12
C THR A 113 8.84 1.41 -25.47
N MET A 114 7.98 2.28 -24.90
CA MET A 114 6.74 1.88 -24.26
C MET A 114 5.76 1.32 -25.30
N THR A 115 5.38 0.06 -25.14
CA THR A 115 4.29 -0.52 -25.94
C THR A 115 2.93 -0.23 -25.31
N LEU A 116 1.87 -0.22 -26.11
CA LEU A 116 0.51 -0.05 -25.61
C LEU A 116 0.13 -1.16 -24.61
N ASP A 117 0.59 -2.38 -24.83
CA ASP A 117 0.33 -3.50 -23.91
C ASP A 117 1.02 -3.31 -22.55
N GLN A 118 2.26 -2.84 -22.53
CA GLN A 118 2.97 -2.50 -21.28
C GLN A 118 2.27 -1.36 -20.53
N TRP A 119 1.86 -0.32 -21.26
CA TRP A 119 1.07 0.77 -20.70
C TRP A 119 -0.23 0.27 -20.09
N ASN A 120 -1.05 -0.45 -20.87
CA ASN A 120 -2.33 -1.00 -20.43
C ASN A 120 -2.16 -1.95 -19.23
N ARG A 121 -1.17 -2.83 -19.27
CA ARG A 121 -0.87 -3.72 -18.13
C ARG A 121 -0.55 -2.92 -16.86
N THR A 122 0.26 -1.87 -16.96
CA THR A 122 0.60 -1.04 -15.80
C THR A 122 -0.62 -0.31 -15.27
N MET A 123 -1.42 0.30 -16.13
CA MET A 123 -2.65 1.00 -15.74
C MET A 123 -3.67 0.04 -15.13
N THR A 124 -3.85 -1.13 -15.72
CA THR A 124 -4.78 -2.16 -15.22
C THR A 124 -4.35 -2.66 -13.84
N THR A 125 -3.08 -3.02 -13.69
CA THR A 125 -2.59 -3.57 -12.42
C THR A 125 -2.53 -2.51 -11.31
N ASN A 126 -2.12 -1.27 -11.62
CA ASN A 126 -1.88 -0.27 -10.58
C ASN A 126 -3.12 0.56 -10.23
N LEU A 127 -3.97 0.87 -11.21
CA LEU A 127 -5.09 1.79 -11.03
C LEU A 127 -6.45 1.09 -11.11
N THR A 128 -6.69 0.32 -12.20
CA THR A 128 -7.99 -0.33 -12.40
C THR A 128 -8.27 -1.33 -11.28
N SER A 129 -7.27 -2.10 -10.83
CA SER A 129 -7.41 -3.03 -9.71
C SER A 129 -7.87 -2.34 -8.43
N ALA A 130 -7.29 -1.18 -8.08
CA ALA A 130 -7.69 -0.42 -6.91
C ALA A 130 -9.13 0.12 -7.02
N MET A 131 -9.53 0.55 -8.24
CA MET A 131 -10.91 0.96 -8.51
C MET A 131 -11.88 -0.22 -8.33
N LEU A 132 -11.58 -1.40 -8.90
CA LEU A 132 -12.42 -2.59 -8.82
C LEU A 132 -12.55 -3.11 -7.39
N MET A 133 -11.45 -3.17 -6.64
CA MET A 133 -11.48 -3.55 -5.23
C MET A 133 -12.27 -2.55 -4.39
N SER A 134 -12.12 -1.25 -4.65
CA SER A 134 -12.90 -0.22 -3.96
C SER A 134 -14.38 -0.33 -4.29
N GLN A 135 -14.73 -0.58 -5.57
CA GLN A 135 -16.11 -0.79 -6.01
C GLN A 135 -16.77 -1.99 -5.29
N ALA A 136 -16.03 -3.09 -5.13
CA ALA A 136 -16.52 -4.27 -4.40
C ALA A 136 -16.65 -3.99 -2.89
N ALA A 137 -15.71 -3.24 -2.28
CA ALA A 137 -15.67 -3.01 -0.84
C ALA A 137 -16.68 -1.98 -0.34
N VAL A 138 -16.90 -0.88 -1.08
CA VAL A 138 -17.72 0.28 -0.67
C VAL A 138 -19.10 -0.10 -0.14
N PRO A 139 -19.89 -1.00 -0.79
CA PRO A 139 -21.20 -1.37 -0.28
C PRO A 139 -21.16 -2.07 1.09
N HIS A 140 -20.07 -2.79 1.38
CA HIS A 140 -19.88 -3.49 2.66
C HIS A 140 -19.40 -2.54 3.76
N LEU A 141 -18.49 -1.62 3.43
CA LEU A 141 -18.05 -0.56 4.33
C LEU A 141 -19.24 0.33 4.74
N ALA A 142 -20.05 0.78 3.79
CA ALA A 142 -21.23 1.61 4.06
C ALA A 142 -22.25 0.90 4.96
N ARG A 143 -22.53 -0.39 4.73
CA ARG A 143 -23.42 -1.19 5.58
C ARG A 143 -22.95 -1.33 7.02
N ASN A 144 -21.64 -1.27 7.25
CA ASN A 144 -21.04 -1.31 8.58
C ASN A 144 -20.97 0.07 9.27
N GLY A 145 -21.52 1.12 8.66
CA GLY A 145 -21.49 2.48 9.17
C GLY A 145 -20.22 3.25 8.85
N GLY A 146 -19.46 2.80 7.86
CA GLY A 146 -18.24 3.44 7.36
C GLY A 146 -17.02 2.54 7.41
N GLY A 147 -15.88 3.11 7.07
CA GLY A 147 -14.60 2.40 7.04
C GLY A 147 -13.46 3.22 6.45
N SER A 148 -12.35 2.56 6.16
CA SER A 148 -11.17 3.21 5.58
C SER A 148 -10.66 2.45 4.35
N ILE A 149 -10.39 3.18 3.28
CA ILE A 149 -9.63 2.67 2.13
C ILE A 149 -8.29 3.39 2.10
N VAL A 150 -7.19 2.64 2.07
CA VAL A 150 -5.84 3.19 1.93
C VAL A 150 -5.21 2.65 0.67
N ASN A 151 -4.88 3.55 -0.26
CA ASN A 151 -4.25 3.23 -1.53
C ASN A 151 -2.75 3.50 -1.47
N ILE A 152 -1.92 2.55 -1.95
CA ILE A 152 -0.47 2.73 -1.99
C ILE A 152 -0.06 3.30 -3.34
N SER A 153 0.23 4.60 -3.35
CA SER A 153 0.80 5.34 -4.48
C SER A 153 2.32 5.20 -4.52
N SER A 154 3.01 6.28 -4.81
CA SER A 154 4.47 6.37 -4.84
C SER A 154 4.90 7.84 -4.91
N LEU A 155 6.12 8.14 -4.48
CA LEU A 155 6.82 9.37 -4.82
C LEU A 155 6.74 9.70 -6.33
N ALA A 156 6.76 8.67 -7.20
CA ALA A 156 6.62 8.83 -8.65
C ALA A 156 5.25 9.36 -9.10
N GLY A 157 4.21 9.30 -8.26
CA GLY A 157 2.92 9.95 -8.49
C GLY A 157 2.94 11.45 -8.17
N ILE A 158 3.87 11.90 -7.33
CA ILE A 158 4.00 13.31 -6.89
C ILE A 158 5.08 14.05 -7.68
N ARG A 159 6.17 13.37 -8.02
CA ARG A 159 7.33 13.93 -8.74
C ARG A 159 7.66 13.09 -9.98
N ALA A 160 8.07 13.74 -11.05
CA ALA A 160 8.53 13.04 -12.25
C ALA A 160 9.83 12.28 -11.97
N MET A 161 9.81 10.97 -12.15
CA MET A 161 10.93 10.04 -11.94
C MET A 161 11.37 9.34 -13.23
N GLY A 162 10.84 9.77 -14.40
CA GLY A 162 11.11 9.12 -15.68
C GLY A 162 10.39 7.77 -15.88
N ALA A 163 9.44 7.43 -15.04
CA ALA A 163 8.68 6.17 -15.11
C ALA A 163 7.35 6.39 -15.86
N ILE A 164 7.39 6.27 -17.20
CA ILE A 164 6.37 6.78 -18.12
C ILE A 164 4.95 6.20 -17.92
N ALA A 165 4.77 4.98 -17.49
CA ALA A 165 3.45 4.41 -17.17
C ALA A 165 3.19 4.39 -15.65
N TYR A 166 4.22 4.10 -14.87
CA TYR A 166 4.11 3.95 -13.42
C TYR A 166 3.76 5.29 -12.74
N GLY A 167 4.48 6.36 -13.04
CA GLY A 167 4.21 7.69 -12.48
C GLY A 167 2.75 8.15 -12.70
N PRO A 168 2.26 8.19 -13.95
CA PRO A 168 0.86 8.51 -14.24
C PRO A 168 -0.15 7.61 -13.53
N SER A 169 0.09 6.28 -13.45
CA SER A 169 -0.81 5.38 -12.74
C SER A 169 -0.90 5.69 -11.24
N LYS A 170 0.21 6.06 -10.61
CA LYS A 170 0.27 6.41 -9.18
C LYS A 170 -0.29 7.81 -8.90
N ALA A 171 -0.10 8.76 -9.80
CA ALA A 171 -0.76 10.08 -9.72
C ALA A 171 -2.29 9.96 -9.86
N ALA A 172 -2.77 9.16 -10.81
CA ALA A 172 -4.19 8.90 -11.00
C ALA A 172 -4.83 8.19 -9.79
N MET A 173 -4.09 7.33 -9.09
CA MET A 173 -4.55 6.68 -7.85
C MET A 173 -4.84 7.69 -6.74
N ALA A 174 -4.01 8.72 -6.57
CA ALA A 174 -4.27 9.77 -5.59
C ALA A 174 -5.55 10.56 -5.93
N GLN A 175 -5.78 10.85 -7.21
CA GLN A 175 -7.02 11.52 -7.63
C GLN A 175 -8.24 10.59 -7.46
N LEU A 176 -8.15 9.32 -7.82
CA LEU A 176 -9.21 8.32 -7.58
C LEU A 176 -9.59 8.26 -6.09
N SER A 177 -8.60 8.30 -5.19
CA SER A 177 -8.83 8.32 -3.74
C SER A 177 -9.66 9.53 -3.31
N ARG A 178 -9.38 10.72 -3.85
CA ARG A 178 -10.14 11.95 -3.57
C ARG A 178 -11.58 11.84 -4.06
N GLU A 179 -11.78 11.33 -5.28
CA GLU A 179 -13.12 11.16 -5.85
C GLU A 179 -13.98 10.19 -5.01
N ILE A 180 -13.43 9.02 -4.65
CA ILE A 180 -14.15 8.05 -3.84
C ILE A 180 -14.43 8.63 -2.44
N GLY A 181 -13.45 9.32 -1.83
CA GLY A 181 -13.61 9.96 -0.53
C GLY A 181 -14.67 11.05 -0.50
N VAL A 182 -14.84 11.81 -1.60
CA VAL A 182 -15.91 12.79 -1.76
C VAL A 182 -17.27 12.11 -1.95
N LEU A 183 -17.35 11.11 -2.84
CA LEU A 183 -18.59 10.40 -3.14
C LEU A 183 -19.17 9.66 -1.95
N HIS A 184 -18.31 9.04 -1.13
CA HIS A 184 -18.71 8.13 -0.05
C HIS A 184 -18.40 8.66 1.37
N GLY A 185 -17.98 9.90 1.50
CA GLY A 185 -17.71 10.51 2.80
C GLY A 185 -18.95 10.56 3.70
N ARG A 186 -20.15 10.74 3.13
CA ARG A 186 -21.43 10.71 3.87
C ARG A 186 -21.84 9.30 4.33
N ASP A 187 -21.28 8.27 3.70
CA ASP A 187 -21.44 6.87 4.10
C ASP A 187 -20.44 6.49 5.22
N GLY A 188 -19.68 7.47 5.76
CA GLY A 188 -18.66 7.26 6.78
C GLY A 188 -17.35 6.66 6.25
N ILE A 189 -17.14 6.64 4.93
CA ILE A 189 -15.96 6.04 4.32
C ILE A 189 -14.89 7.11 4.09
N ARG A 190 -13.69 6.90 4.63
CA ARG A 190 -12.50 7.72 4.38
C ARG A 190 -11.62 7.03 3.35
N VAL A 191 -11.10 7.77 2.40
CA VAL A 191 -10.20 7.24 1.38
C VAL A 191 -8.96 8.10 1.29
N ASN A 192 -7.80 7.51 1.56
CA ASN A 192 -6.52 8.20 1.60
C ASN A 192 -5.46 7.44 0.81
N THR A 193 -4.37 8.12 0.51
CA THR A 193 -3.26 7.58 -0.23
C THR A 193 -1.98 7.70 0.59
N VAL A 194 -1.16 6.65 0.62
CA VAL A 194 0.22 6.69 1.09
C VAL A 194 1.14 6.66 -0.12
N ALA A 195 2.10 7.57 -0.18
CA ALA A 195 3.08 7.67 -1.25
C ALA A 195 4.50 7.35 -0.71
N PRO A 196 4.95 6.08 -0.78
CA PRO A 196 6.29 5.71 -0.38
C PRO A 196 7.34 6.38 -1.25
N GLY A 197 8.43 6.82 -0.63
CA GLY A 197 9.60 7.34 -1.30
C GLY A 197 10.63 6.26 -1.60
N HIS A 198 11.88 6.58 -1.31
CA HIS A 198 13.01 5.68 -1.48
C HIS A 198 13.08 4.61 -0.36
N VAL A 199 12.00 3.85 -0.23
CA VAL A 199 11.92 2.76 0.75
C VAL A 199 12.72 1.55 0.26
N MET A 200 13.54 0.99 1.13
CA MET A 200 14.26 -0.25 0.85
C MET A 200 13.36 -1.44 1.19
N THR A 201 13.06 -2.21 0.17
CA THR A 201 12.41 -3.50 0.30
C THR A 201 13.30 -4.58 -0.31
N PRO A 202 13.14 -5.86 0.05
CA PRO A 202 13.91 -6.93 -0.57
C PRO A 202 13.79 -6.96 -2.10
N HIS A 203 12.60 -6.62 -2.63
CA HIS A 203 12.42 -6.48 -4.10
C HIS A 203 13.28 -5.36 -4.68
N ALA A 204 13.32 -4.19 -4.05
CA ALA A 204 14.15 -3.07 -4.49
C ALA A 204 15.65 -3.40 -4.39
N ALA A 205 16.06 -4.08 -3.31
CA ALA A 205 17.46 -4.45 -3.06
C ALA A 205 18.06 -5.34 -4.16
N ARG A 206 17.26 -6.19 -4.80
CA ARG A 206 17.72 -7.10 -5.88
C ARG A 206 18.24 -6.37 -7.12
N TYR A 207 17.83 -5.13 -7.32
CA TYR A 207 18.14 -4.32 -8.51
C TYR A 207 18.98 -3.08 -8.22
N MET A 208 19.54 -2.99 -7.00
CA MET A 208 20.17 -1.78 -6.52
C MET A 208 21.62 -2.03 -6.10
N SER A 209 22.57 -1.24 -6.65
CA SER A 209 23.94 -1.23 -6.17
C SER A 209 24.06 -0.50 -4.82
N ASP A 210 25.16 -0.75 -4.09
CA ASP A 210 25.44 -0.06 -2.83
C ASP A 210 25.57 1.45 -3.03
N GLU A 211 26.15 1.91 -4.15
CA GLU A 211 26.27 3.33 -4.48
C GLU A 211 24.90 3.97 -4.71
N MET A 212 23.99 3.28 -5.41
CA MET A 212 22.63 3.77 -5.62
C MET A 212 21.86 3.81 -4.29
N ARG A 213 22.04 2.81 -3.43
CA ARG A 213 21.45 2.76 -2.10
C ARG A 213 21.93 3.93 -1.25
N GLU A 214 23.23 4.20 -1.22
CA GLU A 214 23.80 5.32 -0.49
C GLU A 214 23.32 6.66 -1.07
N MET A 215 23.25 6.80 -2.40
CA MET A 215 22.69 8.00 -3.05
C MET A 215 21.24 8.25 -2.61
N ARG A 216 20.40 7.21 -2.60
CA ARG A 216 19.01 7.32 -2.15
C ARG A 216 18.89 7.76 -0.69
N ARG A 217 19.79 7.28 0.17
CA ARG A 217 19.87 7.72 1.57
C ARG A 217 20.28 9.18 1.67
N ARG A 218 21.28 9.61 0.90
CA ARG A 218 21.82 10.98 0.93
C ARG A 218 20.85 12.04 0.39
N VAL A 219 20.03 11.72 -0.63
CA VAL A 219 19.03 12.66 -1.14
C VAL A 219 17.84 12.84 -0.19
N SER A 220 17.66 11.95 0.79
CA SER A 220 16.65 12.13 1.81
C SER A 220 17.10 13.17 2.84
N PRO A 221 16.30 14.23 3.12
CA PRO A 221 16.61 15.20 4.18
C PRO A 221 16.85 14.58 5.55
N LEU A 222 16.17 13.47 5.87
CA LEU A 222 16.41 12.76 7.12
C LEU A 222 17.76 12.02 7.14
N GLY A 223 18.38 11.76 5.99
CA GLY A 223 19.67 11.06 5.88
C GLY A 223 19.65 9.60 6.31
N ILE A 224 18.46 9.00 6.44
CA ILE A 224 18.25 7.60 6.79
C ILE A 224 17.62 6.85 5.62
N GLU A 225 17.70 5.54 5.66
CA GLU A 225 16.98 4.66 4.74
C GLU A 225 15.64 4.27 5.36
N GLY A 226 14.54 4.51 4.63
CA GLY A 226 13.22 4.04 5.03
C GLY A 226 13.02 2.57 4.66
N ASP A 227 12.17 1.86 5.37
CA ASP A 227 11.82 0.48 5.13
C ASP A 227 10.30 0.26 4.97
N ALA A 228 9.89 -1.00 4.80
CA ALA A 228 8.49 -1.35 4.63
C ALA A 228 7.62 -1.03 5.87
N TRP A 229 8.22 -1.03 7.07
CA TRP A 229 7.51 -0.74 8.31
C TRP A 229 7.17 0.74 8.46
N ASP A 230 7.99 1.66 7.95
CA ASP A 230 7.68 3.08 7.92
C ASP A 230 6.38 3.34 7.13
N VAL A 231 6.22 2.63 6.01
CA VAL A 231 4.99 2.70 5.21
C VAL A 231 3.81 2.06 5.95
N ALA A 232 4.03 0.91 6.60
CA ALA A 232 2.98 0.22 7.36
C ALA A 232 2.44 1.06 8.51
N GLN A 233 3.29 1.84 9.21
CA GLN A 233 2.85 2.76 10.27
C GLN A 233 1.95 3.88 9.75
N ALA A 234 2.27 4.45 8.60
CA ALA A 234 1.42 5.45 7.96
C ALA A 234 0.06 4.88 7.53
N VAL A 235 0.06 3.66 6.99
CA VAL A 235 -1.18 2.93 6.63
C VAL A 235 -2.01 2.65 7.88
N LEU A 236 -1.40 2.17 8.95
CA LEU A 236 -2.07 1.90 10.23
C LEU A 236 -2.75 3.16 10.78
N PHE A 237 -2.06 4.31 10.78
CA PHE A 237 -2.66 5.59 11.18
C PHE A 237 -3.89 5.92 10.33
N LEU A 238 -3.77 5.90 9.00
CA LEU A 238 -4.87 6.25 8.11
C LEU A 238 -6.04 5.24 8.16
N ALA A 239 -5.75 3.98 8.48
CA ALA A 239 -6.77 2.93 8.65
C ALA A 239 -7.52 3.03 9.98
N SER A 240 -6.88 3.55 11.03
CA SER A 240 -7.42 3.63 12.39
C SER A 240 -8.39 4.80 12.60
N ASP A 241 -9.09 4.78 13.72
CA ASP A 241 -10.01 5.86 14.14
C ASP A 241 -9.25 7.17 14.53
N GLU A 242 -7.93 7.10 14.72
CA GLU A 242 -7.08 8.29 14.92
C GLU A 242 -7.14 9.24 13.72
N ALA A 243 -7.31 8.69 12.50
CA ALA A 243 -7.45 9.47 11.28
C ALA A 243 -8.93 9.81 10.94
N ARG A 244 -9.83 9.85 11.93
CA ARG A 244 -11.28 10.05 11.73
C ARG A 244 -11.66 11.32 10.95
N PHE A 245 -10.79 12.31 10.91
CA PHE A 245 -11.00 13.58 10.20
C PHE A 245 -10.03 13.77 9.03
N VAL A 246 -9.39 12.68 8.56
CA VAL A 246 -8.46 12.67 7.43
C VAL A 246 -9.11 11.94 6.26
N ASN A 247 -9.42 12.67 5.18
CA ASN A 247 -10.06 12.12 3.98
C ASN A 247 -9.50 12.82 2.72
N GLY A 248 -9.12 12.06 1.70
CA GLY A 248 -8.58 12.57 0.44
C GLY A 248 -7.11 13.04 0.50
N VAL A 249 -6.38 12.74 1.58
CA VAL A 249 -4.95 13.10 1.69
C VAL A 249 -4.08 12.16 0.85
N GLU A 250 -2.99 12.70 0.32
CA GLU A 250 -1.84 11.93 -0.14
C GLU A 250 -0.68 12.18 0.80
N LEU A 251 -0.37 11.17 1.63
CA LEU A 251 0.66 11.22 2.66
C LEU A 251 1.97 10.65 2.12
N ALA A 252 2.96 11.51 1.90
CA ALA A 252 4.30 11.08 1.54
C ALA A 252 5.02 10.44 2.76
N VAL A 253 5.62 9.27 2.54
CA VAL A 253 6.48 8.56 3.49
C VAL A 253 7.82 8.36 2.81
N ASP A 254 8.67 9.39 2.82
CA ASP A 254 9.79 9.51 1.90
C ASP A 254 11.04 10.19 2.51
N GLY A 255 11.05 10.42 3.81
CA GLY A 255 12.14 11.12 4.48
C GLY A 255 12.29 12.59 4.06
N GLY A 256 11.24 13.19 3.43
CA GLY A 256 11.21 14.58 3.00
C GLY A 256 11.61 14.83 1.55
N VAL A 257 11.84 13.79 0.75
CA VAL A 257 12.33 13.89 -0.64
C VAL A 257 11.40 14.72 -1.53
N VAL A 258 10.08 14.57 -1.44
CA VAL A 258 9.14 15.36 -2.28
C VAL A 258 9.18 16.86 -1.97
N GLY A 259 9.62 17.24 -0.78
CA GLY A 259 9.72 18.64 -0.35
C GLY A 259 10.97 19.37 -0.83
N ILE A 260 11.96 18.66 -1.38
CA ILE A 260 13.25 19.23 -1.72
C ILE A 260 13.19 19.89 -3.12
N GLY A 261 13.67 21.15 -3.20
CA GLY A 261 13.99 21.78 -4.47
C GLY A 261 15.35 21.30 -5.04
N PRO A 262 15.59 21.43 -6.34
CA PRO A 262 16.81 20.89 -7.00
C PRO A 262 18.13 21.37 -6.39
N LEU A 263 18.23 22.65 -6.01
CA LEU A 263 19.45 23.21 -5.42
C LEU A 263 19.73 22.66 -4.01
N ALA A 264 18.69 22.50 -3.18
CA ALA A 264 18.83 21.89 -1.87
C ALA A 264 19.19 20.41 -1.97
N GLY A 265 18.63 19.69 -2.94
CA GLY A 265 18.98 18.28 -3.22
C GLY A 265 20.44 18.14 -3.67
N HIS A 266 20.94 19.03 -4.51
CA HIS A 266 22.34 19.05 -4.91
C HIS A 266 23.27 19.23 -3.69
N ALA A 267 22.98 20.19 -2.83
CA ALA A 267 23.78 20.44 -1.61
C ALA A 267 23.82 19.20 -0.67
N LEU A 268 22.72 18.48 -0.52
CA LEU A 268 22.66 17.24 0.29
C LEU A 268 23.56 16.13 -0.28
N ILE A 269 23.70 16.06 -1.61
CA ILE A 269 24.51 15.02 -2.28
C ILE A 269 25.99 15.37 -2.25
N VAL A 270 26.35 16.64 -2.49
CA VAL A 270 27.72 17.08 -2.76
C VAL A 270 28.44 17.59 -1.51
N GLU A 271 27.73 18.26 -0.60
CA GLU A 271 28.34 19.02 0.52
C GLU A 271 28.34 18.26 1.85
N ARG A 272 27.74 17.07 1.92
CA ARG A 272 27.64 16.23 3.12
C ARG A 272 27.97 14.77 2.80
#